data_9cc321157dbb918df00723a969c46c66
#
_entry.id   9cc321157dbb918df00723a969c46c66
#
_cell.length_a   1.000
_cell.length_b   1.000
_cell.length_c   1.000
_cell.angle_alpha   90.00
_cell.angle_beta   90.00
_cell.angle_gamma   90.00
#
_symmetry.space_group_name_H-M   'P 1'
#
loop_
_entity.id
_entity.type
_entity.pdbx_description
1 polymer ?
#
loop_
_entity_poly.entity_id
_entity_poly.type
_entity_poly.pdbx_seq_one_letter_code
_entity_poly.pdbx_strand_id
1 'polypeptide(L)'
;MCSSDLPFLELPAYPAVMIPVIVLWVTLKRVAPLWAVPVAIVAGSAIVLTTVEGVNIAWGLPMLELTTPSFTPSAVFSVAIPLYVVTMASQNIPGIAVMKSYGYTVPFKAAMVSTGIASTLGSFAGGFNQNLAAITAALNANDHAHPDMRKRWLASTAGGITYLLFALGATVFVSLVSSTPRELLLALAGLALLDTLASALTTAMSDSALKLPALATLAMTASGITLGGVGAAFWALLFGLALALVLRPRHAQREADS
;
A
#
# COMPACT_ATOMS: atom_id res chain seq x y z
N MET A 1 12.71 -9.53 -0.67
CA MET A 1 12.77 -8.09 -0.36
C MET A 1 13.86 -7.95 0.68
N CYS A 2 15.05 -7.56 0.23
CA CYS A 2 16.23 -7.44 1.08
C CYS A 2 16.19 -6.12 1.85
N SER A 3 16.99 -6.01 2.90
CA SER A 3 17.19 -4.86 3.78
C SER A 3 17.62 -3.54 3.09
N SER A 4 17.61 -3.50 1.76
CA SER A 4 17.95 -2.36 0.91
C SER A 4 16.79 -1.39 0.61
N ASP A 5 15.59 -1.64 1.16
CA ASP A 5 14.39 -0.87 0.76
C ASP A 5 14.17 0.41 1.61
N LEU A 6 15.14 0.81 2.42
CA LEU A 6 15.10 2.09 3.13
C LEU A 6 15.75 3.18 2.29
N PRO A 7 15.05 4.32 2.05
CA PRO A 7 15.53 5.37 1.15
C PRO A 7 16.90 5.95 1.54
N PHE A 8 17.26 5.87 2.83
CA PHE A 8 18.55 6.38 3.31
C PHE A 8 19.73 5.46 3.03
N LEU A 9 19.50 4.17 2.71
CA LEU A 9 20.58 3.24 2.36
C LEU A 9 21.05 3.42 0.91
N GLU A 10 20.21 4.04 0.05
CA GLU A 10 20.53 4.28 -1.36
C GLU A 10 21.17 5.67 -1.60
N LEU A 11 21.30 6.50 -0.55
CA LEU A 11 21.99 7.80 -0.62
C LEU A 11 23.38 7.74 -1.25
N PRO A 12 24.23 6.71 -0.95
CA PRO A 12 25.57 6.63 -1.55
C PRO A 12 25.57 6.40 -3.06
N ALA A 13 24.50 5.82 -3.63
CA ALA A 13 24.45 5.50 -5.06
C ALA A 13 24.12 6.73 -5.91
N TYR A 14 23.17 7.58 -5.45
CA TYR A 14 22.69 8.75 -6.20
C TYR A 14 22.51 9.99 -5.30
N PRO A 15 23.57 10.49 -4.64
CA PRO A 15 23.43 11.58 -3.65
C PRO A 15 22.93 12.88 -4.29
N ALA A 16 23.31 13.15 -5.53
CA ALA A 16 22.92 14.36 -6.25
C ALA A 16 21.41 14.46 -6.52
N VAL A 17 20.72 13.31 -6.58
CA VAL A 17 19.25 13.23 -6.75
C VAL A 17 18.56 13.14 -5.40
N MET A 18 19.06 12.27 -4.53
CA MET A 18 18.37 11.93 -3.28
C MET A 18 18.39 13.06 -2.25
N ILE A 19 19.54 13.76 -2.09
CA ILE A 19 19.65 14.83 -1.10
C ILE A 19 18.67 15.97 -1.38
N PRO A 20 18.61 16.55 -2.60
CA PRO A 20 17.63 17.60 -2.90
C PRO A 20 16.18 17.17 -2.68
N VAL A 21 15.82 15.94 -3.05
CA VAL A 21 14.46 15.42 -2.90
C VAL A 21 14.11 15.25 -1.41
N ILE A 22 15.01 14.71 -0.60
CA ILE A 22 14.78 14.57 0.84
C ILE A 22 14.66 15.94 1.52
N VAL A 23 15.53 16.88 1.20
CA VAL A 23 15.48 18.26 1.75
C VAL A 23 14.18 18.94 1.36
N LEU A 24 13.76 18.81 0.11
CA LEU A 24 12.49 19.34 -0.39
C LEU A 24 11.30 18.69 0.35
N TRP A 25 11.30 17.37 0.49
CA TRP A 25 10.26 16.65 1.20
C TRP A 25 10.15 17.08 2.67
N VAL A 26 11.28 17.13 3.40
CA VAL A 26 11.30 17.59 4.81
C VAL A 26 10.79 19.03 4.93
N THR A 27 11.19 19.91 4.04
CA THR A 27 10.73 21.30 4.03
C THR A 27 9.24 21.40 3.80
N LEU A 28 8.72 20.66 2.81
CA LEU A 28 7.30 20.63 2.49
C LEU A 28 6.47 19.98 3.61
N LYS A 29 6.99 18.99 4.32
CA LYS A 29 6.34 18.41 5.50
C LYS A 29 6.04 19.45 6.58
N ARG A 30 6.88 20.48 6.68
CA ARG A 30 6.71 21.58 7.63
C ARG A 30 5.73 22.66 7.12
N VAL A 31 5.77 22.99 5.85
CA VAL A 31 5.04 24.15 5.26
C VAL A 31 3.73 23.73 4.62
N ALA A 32 3.71 22.60 3.91
CA ALA A 32 2.57 22.12 3.14
C ALA A 32 2.53 20.58 3.15
N PRO A 33 2.20 19.93 4.29
CA PRO A 33 2.33 18.49 4.48
C PRO A 33 1.57 17.64 3.44
N LEU A 34 0.41 18.12 2.96
CA LEU A 34 -0.39 17.44 1.94
C LEU A 34 0.33 17.38 0.57
N TRP A 35 1.20 18.35 0.27
CA TRP A 35 1.93 18.44 -0.98
C TRP A 35 3.33 17.81 -0.92
N ALA A 36 3.79 17.42 0.25
CA ALA A 36 5.15 16.93 0.45
C ALA A 36 5.48 15.72 -0.44
N VAL A 37 4.59 14.73 -0.48
CA VAL A 37 4.79 13.51 -1.29
C VAL A 37 4.61 13.77 -2.78
N PRO A 38 3.50 14.38 -3.26
CA PRO A 38 3.31 14.66 -4.69
C PRO A 38 4.45 15.50 -5.28
N VAL A 39 4.86 16.55 -4.60
CA VAL A 39 5.92 17.44 -5.09
C VAL A 39 7.29 16.74 -5.06
N ALA A 40 7.58 15.94 -4.03
CA ALA A 40 8.83 15.16 -3.98
C ALA A 40 8.93 14.14 -5.12
N ILE A 41 7.83 13.47 -5.47
CA ILE A 41 7.79 12.54 -6.61
C ILE A 41 8.02 13.30 -7.92
N VAL A 42 7.31 14.40 -8.14
CA VAL A 42 7.47 15.21 -9.38
C VAL A 42 8.90 15.77 -9.49
N ALA A 43 9.45 16.32 -8.40
CA ALA A 43 10.81 16.83 -8.38
C ALA A 43 11.84 15.73 -8.59
N GLY A 44 11.69 14.58 -7.94
CA GLY A 44 12.56 13.42 -8.14
C GLY A 44 12.54 12.94 -9.58
N SER A 45 11.35 12.82 -10.18
CA SER A 45 11.17 12.46 -11.58
C SER A 45 11.83 13.49 -12.52
N ALA A 46 11.65 14.79 -12.26
CA ALA A 46 12.26 15.85 -13.05
C ALA A 46 13.81 15.81 -12.98
N ILE A 47 14.37 15.56 -11.79
CA ILE A 47 15.82 15.43 -11.62
C ILE A 47 16.33 14.19 -12.37
N VAL A 48 15.63 13.06 -12.29
CA VAL A 48 15.97 11.84 -13.04
C VAL A 48 16.02 12.11 -14.54
N LEU A 49 15.03 12.82 -15.08
CA LEU A 49 14.98 13.19 -16.50
C LEU A 49 16.17 14.06 -16.96
N THR A 50 16.78 14.82 -16.04
CA THR A 50 17.89 15.72 -16.36
C THR A 50 19.26 15.12 -16.05
N THR A 51 19.35 14.13 -15.15
CA THR A 51 20.62 13.57 -14.65
C THR A 51 20.91 12.17 -15.15
N VAL A 52 19.88 11.41 -15.53
CA VAL A 52 20.04 10.05 -16.03
C VAL A 52 20.03 10.08 -17.56
N GLU A 53 21.17 9.73 -18.17
CA GLU A 53 21.27 9.65 -19.62
C GLU A 53 20.44 8.48 -20.18
N GLY A 54 19.85 8.69 -21.37
CA GLY A 54 19.11 7.63 -22.07
C GLY A 54 17.67 7.44 -21.61
N VAL A 55 17.10 8.36 -20.83
CA VAL A 55 15.68 8.35 -20.50
C VAL A 55 14.85 8.61 -21.75
N ASN A 56 14.19 7.59 -22.25
CA ASN A 56 13.37 7.66 -23.47
C ASN A 56 11.89 7.57 -23.07
N ILE A 57 11.17 8.68 -23.14
CA ILE A 57 9.75 8.72 -22.82
C ILE A 57 8.96 8.33 -24.06
N ALA A 58 8.37 7.14 -24.01
CA ALA A 58 7.45 6.69 -25.04
C ALA A 58 6.09 7.37 -24.87
N TRP A 59 5.56 7.91 -25.98
CA TRP A 59 4.21 8.46 -26.05
C TRP A 59 3.31 7.48 -26.77
N GLY A 60 2.18 7.16 -26.19
CA GLY A 60 1.19 6.27 -26.81
C GLY A 60 0.01 6.03 -25.87
N LEU A 61 -1.10 5.62 -26.46
CA LEU A 61 -2.24 5.15 -25.67
C LEU A 61 -1.93 3.74 -25.14
N PRO A 62 -2.37 3.42 -23.91
CA PRO A 62 -2.21 2.09 -23.37
C PRO A 62 -2.98 1.08 -24.25
N MET A 63 -2.35 -0.03 -24.56
CA MET A 63 -2.99 -1.13 -25.27
C MET A 63 -3.61 -2.08 -24.25
N LEU A 64 -4.86 -2.46 -24.47
CA LEU A 64 -5.54 -3.47 -23.68
C LEU A 64 -5.10 -4.85 -24.17
N GLU A 65 -4.25 -5.52 -23.40
CA GLU A 65 -3.90 -6.92 -23.64
C GLU A 65 -4.79 -7.82 -22.78
N LEU A 66 -5.54 -8.70 -23.43
CA LEU A 66 -6.34 -9.68 -22.73
C LEU A 66 -5.47 -10.90 -22.39
N THR A 67 -5.36 -11.17 -21.09
CA THR A 67 -4.63 -12.31 -20.55
C THR A 67 -5.60 -13.47 -20.29
N THR A 68 -5.32 -14.61 -20.89
CA THR A 68 -6.09 -15.84 -20.60
C THR A 68 -5.68 -16.42 -19.25
N PRO A 69 -6.60 -16.55 -18.27
CA PRO A 69 -6.27 -17.14 -16.99
C PRO A 69 -5.86 -18.59 -17.12
N SER A 70 -4.76 -18.96 -16.49
CA SER A 70 -4.35 -20.35 -16.34
C SER A 70 -4.53 -20.79 -14.87
N PHE A 71 -5.21 -21.91 -14.67
CA PHE A 71 -5.48 -22.44 -13.33
C PHE A 71 -4.55 -23.61 -13.04
N THR A 72 -3.71 -23.44 -12.03
CA THR A 72 -2.88 -24.53 -11.50
C THR A 72 -3.17 -24.71 -10.01
N PRO A 73 -3.28 -25.95 -9.50
CA PRO A 73 -3.50 -26.17 -8.06
C PRO A 73 -2.41 -25.53 -7.20
N SER A 74 -1.15 -25.56 -7.64
CA SER A 74 -0.05 -24.90 -6.93
C SER A 74 -0.26 -23.39 -6.78
N ALA A 75 -0.71 -22.68 -7.81
CA ALA A 75 -0.99 -21.25 -7.73
C ALA A 75 -2.15 -20.94 -6.78
N VAL A 76 -3.15 -21.81 -6.70
CA VAL A 76 -4.24 -21.63 -5.75
C VAL A 76 -3.74 -21.70 -4.31
N PHE A 77 -2.93 -22.71 -3.96
CA PHE A 77 -2.46 -22.91 -2.59
C PHE A 77 -1.30 -21.97 -2.21
N SER A 78 -0.39 -21.66 -3.13
CA SER A 78 0.79 -20.84 -2.81
C SER A 78 0.58 -19.34 -3.01
N VAL A 79 -0.43 -18.92 -3.79
CA VAL A 79 -0.67 -17.51 -4.10
C VAL A 79 -2.07 -17.08 -3.72
N ALA A 80 -3.13 -17.71 -4.26
CA ALA A 80 -4.49 -17.19 -4.13
C ALA A 80 -5.00 -17.22 -2.68
N ILE A 81 -4.86 -18.34 -1.97
CA ILE A 81 -5.29 -18.45 -0.57
C ILE A 81 -4.48 -17.52 0.35
N PRO A 82 -3.13 -17.54 0.32
CA PRO A 82 -2.33 -16.61 1.12
C PRO A 82 -2.63 -15.14 0.84
N LEU A 83 -2.75 -14.77 -0.42
CA LEU A 83 -3.08 -13.41 -0.82
C LEU A 83 -4.46 -12.98 -0.31
N TYR A 84 -5.46 -13.85 -0.42
CA TYR A 84 -6.81 -13.59 0.12
C TYR A 84 -6.78 -13.36 1.64
N VAL A 85 -6.11 -14.25 2.40
CA VAL A 85 -6.02 -14.13 3.86
C VAL A 85 -5.31 -12.83 4.27
N VAL A 86 -4.17 -12.53 3.64
CA VAL A 86 -3.41 -11.31 3.92
C VAL A 86 -4.23 -10.07 3.55
N THR A 87 -4.89 -10.05 2.39
CA THR A 87 -5.72 -8.91 1.95
C THR A 87 -6.92 -8.69 2.88
N MET A 88 -7.59 -9.77 3.32
CA MET A 88 -8.69 -9.66 4.28
C MET A 88 -8.22 -9.06 5.61
N ALA A 89 -7.09 -9.55 6.15
CA ALA A 89 -6.57 -9.10 7.44
C ALA A 89 -5.98 -7.69 7.41
N SER A 90 -5.29 -7.31 6.32
CA SER A 90 -4.54 -6.05 6.23
C SER A 90 -5.30 -4.90 5.57
N GLN A 91 -6.32 -5.18 4.76
CA GLN A 91 -7.02 -4.17 3.96
C GLN A 91 -8.54 -4.17 4.20
N ASN A 92 -9.21 -5.30 3.99
CA ASN A 92 -10.67 -5.31 4.02
C ASN A 92 -11.24 -5.09 5.44
N ILE A 93 -10.76 -5.84 6.43
CA ILE A 93 -11.22 -5.69 7.82
C ILE A 93 -10.81 -4.32 8.39
N PRO A 94 -9.55 -3.88 8.29
CA PRO A 94 -9.17 -2.54 8.72
C PRO A 94 -9.90 -1.43 7.96
N GLY A 95 -10.14 -1.57 6.65
CA GLY A 95 -10.89 -0.60 5.86
C GLY A 95 -12.32 -0.40 6.37
N ILE A 96 -13.00 -1.49 6.76
CA ILE A 96 -14.32 -1.41 7.40
C ILE A 96 -14.23 -0.74 8.77
N ALA A 97 -13.23 -1.08 9.58
CA ALA A 97 -13.04 -0.48 10.90
C ALA A 97 -12.80 1.03 10.80
N VAL A 98 -11.99 1.47 9.83
CA VAL A 98 -11.75 2.89 9.53
C VAL A 98 -13.04 3.59 9.13
N MET A 99 -13.82 3.03 8.20
CA MET A 99 -15.10 3.63 7.80
C MET A 99 -16.07 3.76 8.98
N LYS A 100 -16.12 2.74 9.84
CA LYS A 100 -16.94 2.80 11.07
C LYS A 100 -16.48 3.88 12.04
N SER A 101 -15.18 4.11 12.20
CA SER A 101 -14.64 5.17 13.08
C SER A 101 -15.03 6.58 12.62
N TYR A 102 -15.30 6.75 11.32
CA TYR A 102 -15.86 7.97 10.74
C TYR A 102 -17.39 8.00 10.66
N GLY A 103 -18.08 7.04 11.32
CA GLY A 103 -19.55 7.01 11.43
C GLY A 103 -20.28 6.40 10.23
N TYR A 104 -19.58 5.74 9.29
CA TYR A 104 -20.21 5.07 8.15
C TYR A 104 -20.56 3.63 8.48
N THR A 105 -21.71 3.17 7.97
CA THR A 105 -22.08 1.75 7.95
C THR A 105 -21.67 1.15 6.62
N VAL A 106 -20.76 0.16 6.64
CA VAL A 106 -20.30 -0.49 5.42
C VAL A 106 -21.13 -1.75 5.16
N PRO A 107 -21.82 -1.85 4.01
CA PRO A 107 -22.54 -3.06 3.64
C PRO A 107 -21.53 -4.14 3.20
N PHE A 108 -21.05 -4.93 4.15
CA PHE A 108 -19.97 -5.90 3.94
C PHE A 108 -20.17 -6.79 2.71
N LYS A 109 -21.36 -7.39 2.57
CA LYS A 109 -21.65 -8.29 1.45
C LYS A 109 -21.51 -7.57 0.10
N ALA A 110 -22.12 -6.39 -0.03
CA ALA A 110 -22.07 -5.63 -1.29
C ALA A 110 -20.63 -5.18 -1.61
N ALA A 111 -19.87 -4.74 -0.60
CA ALA A 111 -18.48 -4.35 -0.77
C ALA A 111 -17.60 -5.53 -1.23
N MET A 112 -17.73 -6.71 -0.61
CA MET A 112 -16.97 -7.90 -1.02
C MET A 112 -17.35 -8.40 -2.41
N VAL A 113 -18.65 -8.39 -2.75
CA VAL A 113 -19.10 -8.80 -4.08
C VAL A 113 -18.59 -7.84 -5.16
N SER A 114 -18.69 -6.53 -4.93
CA SER A 114 -18.23 -5.53 -5.92
C SER A 114 -16.72 -5.59 -6.14
N THR A 115 -15.92 -5.69 -5.09
CA THR A 115 -14.46 -5.83 -5.21
C THR A 115 -14.06 -7.18 -5.82
N GLY A 116 -14.79 -8.26 -5.51
CA GLY A 116 -14.57 -9.57 -6.11
C GLY A 116 -14.87 -9.59 -7.62
N ILE A 117 -15.98 -9.00 -8.04
CA ILE A 117 -16.31 -8.86 -9.47
C ILE A 117 -15.26 -7.99 -10.17
N ALA A 118 -14.89 -6.84 -9.59
CA ALA A 118 -13.90 -5.96 -10.16
C ALA A 118 -12.52 -6.64 -10.28
N SER A 119 -12.10 -7.42 -9.28
CA SER A 119 -10.87 -8.21 -9.30
C SER A 119 -10.92 -9.29 -10.40
N THR A 120 -12.03 -9.99 -10.54
CA THR A 120 -12.19 -11.04 -11.54
C THR A 120 -12.17 -10.45 -12.95
N LEU A 121 -12.91 -9.39 -13.21
CA LEU A 121 -12.90 -8.72 -14.50
C LEU A 121 -11.55 -8.07 -14.81
N GLY A 122 -10.92 -7.42 -13.82
CA GLY A 122 -9.61 -6.81 -13.96
C GLY A 122 -8.50 -7.82 -14.28
N SER A 123 -8.61 -9.06 -13.78
CA SER A 123 -7.60 -10.10 -14.01
C SER A 123 -7.47 -10.48 -15.50
N PHE A 124 -8.54 -10.39 -16.29
CA PHE A 124 -8.48 -10.60 -17.74
C PHE A 124 -7.67 -9.53 -18.47
N ALA A 125 -7.53 -8.35 -17.89
CA ALA A 125 -6.70 -7.26 -18.38
C ALA A 125 -5.35 -7.16 -17.66
N GLY A 126 -4.92 -8.22 -16.95
CA GLY A 126 -3.67 -8.22 -16.17
C GLY A 126 -3.71 -7.33 -14.92
N GLY A 127 -4.89 -6.89 -14.49
CA GLY A 127 -5.07 -6.04 -13.32
C GLY A 127 -4.86 -6.77 -12.00
N PHE A 128 -4.48 -6.01 -10.97
CA PHE A 128 -4.34 -6.51 -9.61
C PHE A 128 -5.70 -6.67 -8.92
N ASN A 129 -5.72 -7.45 -7.83
CA ASN A 129 -6.91 -7.61 -7.00
C ASN A 129 -7.35 -6.28 -6.38
N GLN A 130 -8.67 -6.08 -6.31
CA GLN A 130 -9.29 -4.91 -5.70
C GLN A 130 -9.69 -5.21 -4.25
N ASN A 131 -9.54 -4.23 -3.36
CA ASN A 131 -9.87 -4.34 -1.94
C ASN A 131 -10.35 -3.01 -1.37
N LEU A 132 -10.74 -2.97 -0.08
CA LEU A 132 -11.27 -1.78 0.57
C LEU A 132 -10.21 -0.74 1.00
N ALA A 133 -8.94 -1.00 0.79
CA ALA A 133 -7.82 -0.07 0.96
C ALA A 133 -7.95 0.85 2.20
N ALA A 134 -7.62 0.35 3.39
CA ALA A 134 -7.83 1.04 4.68
C ALA A 134 -7.26 2.47 4.73
N ILE A 135 -6.08 2.70 4.14
CA ILE A 135 -5.43 4.02 4.10
C ILE A 135 -6.23 5.01 3.25
N THR A 136 -6.65 4.59 2.06
CA THR A 136 -7.47 5.42 1.16
C THR A 136 -8.83 5.71 1.77
N ALA A 137 -9.42 4.75 2.49
CA ALA A 137 -10.65 4.95 3.24
C ALA A 137 -10.49 6.07 4.27
N ALA A 138 -9.39 6.09 5.04
CA ALA A 138 -9.11 7.15 6.01
C ALA A 138 -8.96 8.53 5.34
N LEU A 139 -8.29 8.60 4.19
CA LEU A 139 -8.12 9.85 3.45
C LEU A 139 -9.44 10.40 2.90
N ASN A 140 -10.31 9.54 2.39
CA ASN A 140 -11.57 9.95 1.77
C ASN A 140 -12.71 10.17 2.77
N ALA A 141 -12.63 9.55 3.96
CA ALA A 141 -13.69 9.62 4.97
C ALA A 141 -13.48 10.75 6.00
N ASN A 142 -12.33 11.43 6.02
CA ASN A 142 -12.03 12.46 7.00
C ASN A 142 -12.60 13.84 6.62
N ASP A 143 -12.53 14.79 7.57
CA ASP A 143 -13.07 16.15 7.39
C ASP A 143 -12.30 16.99 6.37
N HIS A 144 -11.04 16.65 6.08
CA HIS A 144 -10.25 17.31 5.04
C HIS A 144 -10.77 16.99 3.63
N ALA A 145 -11.40 15.83 3.43
CA ALA A 145 -12.05 15.48 2.16
C ALA A 145 -13.29 16.37 1.91
N HIS A 146 -14.14 16.51 2.91
CA HIS A 146 -15.26 17.47 2.91
C HIS A 146 -15.82 17.62 4.33
N PRO A 147 -16.16 18.84 4.82
CA PRO A 147 -16.78 19.05 6.12
C PRO A 147 -18.11 18.29 6.28
N ASP A 148 -18.96 18.31 5.23
CA ASP A 148 -20.19 17.54 5.20
C ASP A 148 -19.90 16.06 4.86
N MET A 149 -20.13 15.18 5.82
CA MET A 149 -19.96 13.73 5.69
C MET A 149 -20.70 13.13 4.47
N ARG A 150 -21.87 13.70 4.11
CA ARG A 150 -22.68 13.22 2.98
C ARG A 150 -22.07 13.55 1.62
N LYS A 151 -21.08 14.44 1.55
CA LYS A 151 -20.42 14.86 0.31
C LYS A 151 -19.00 14.30 0.16
N ARG A 152 -18.49 13.54 1.14
CA ARG A 152 -17.13 12.96 1.11
C ARG A 152 -16.93 11.95 -0.02
N TRP A 153 -18.01 11.37 -0.56
CA TRP A 153 -17.93 10.51 -1.74
C TRP A 153 -17.34 11.23 -2.97
N LEU A 154 -17.44 12.56 -3.03
CA LEU A 154 -16.84 13.36 -4.11
C LEU A 154 -15.31 13.19 -4.16
N ALA A 155 -14.64 13.03 -3.02
CA ALA A 155 -13.20 12.76 -2.98
C ALA A 155 -12.87 11.42 -3.63
N SER A 156 -13.64 10.36 -3.34
CA SER A 156 -13.48 9.04 -3.96
C SER A 156 -13.73 9.09 -5.47
N THR A 157 -14.75 9.85 -5.90
CA THR A 157 -15.06 10.02 -7.33
C THR A 157 -13.94 10.78 -8.05
N ALA A 158 -13.45 11.87 -7.45
CA ALA A 158 -12.32 12.63 -7.99
C ALA A 158 -11.06 11.74 -8.10
N GLY A 159 -10.79 10.93 -7.07
CA GLY A 159 -9.72 9.92 -7.09
C GLY A 159 -9.89 8.92 -8.23
N GLY A 160 -11.09 8.39 -8.45
CA GLY A 160 -11.40 7.49 -9.56
C GLY A 160 -11.16 8.13 -10.93
N ILE A 161 -11.59 9.38 -11.13
CA ILE A 161 -11.33 10.12 -12.37
C ILE A 161 -9.83 10.33 -12.57
N THR A 162 -9.09 10.67 -11.51
CA THR A 162 -7.63 10.83 -11.57
C THR A 162 -6.93 9.52 -11.96
N TYR A 163 -7.37 8.37 -11.45
CA TYR A 163 -6.85 7.07 -11.89
C TYR A 163 -7.11 6.79 -13.37
N LEU A 164 -8.28 7.17 -13.90
CA LEU A 164 -8.55 7.03 -15.33
C LEU A 164 -7.63 7.93 -16.19
N LEU A 165 -7.37 9.16 -15.73
CA LEU A 165 -6.41 10.05 -16.42
C LEU A 165 -4.99 9.47 -16.37
N PHE A 166 -4.56 8.91 -15.23
CA PHE A 166 -3.26 8.22 -15.15
C PHE A 166 -3.21 6.97 -16.01
N ALA A 167 -4.31 6.24 -16.17
CA ALA A 167 -4.37 5.09 -17.05
C ALA A 167 -4.17 5.49 -18.52
N LEU A 168 -4.72 6.64 -18.95
CA LEU A 168 -4.46 7.17 -20.30
C LEU A 168 -2.98 7.55 -20.50
N GLY A 169 -2.30 8.01 -19.47
CA GLY A 169 -0.87 8.31 -19.46
C GLY A 169 0.05 7.13 -19.11
N ALA A 170 -0.48 5.91 -19.00
CA ALA A 170 0.26 4.75 -18.49
C ALA A 170 1.57 4.48 -19.25
N THR A 171 1.58 4.62 -20.57
CA THR A 171 2.78 4.43 -21.40
C THR A 171 3.91 5.38 -21.00
N VAL A 172 3.60 6.65 -20.71
CA VAL A 172 4.57 7.66 -20.25
C VAL A 172 5.11 7.27 -18.87
N PHE A 173 4.22 6.90 -17.94
CA PHE A 173 4.64 6.47 -16.60
C PHE A 173 5.49 5.21 -16.62
N VAL A 174 5.10 4.20 -17.39
CA VAL A 174 5.87 2.96 -17.55
C VAL A 174 7.25 3.25 -18.13
N SER A 175 7.34 4.06 -19.18
CA SER A 175 8.64 4.40 -19.78
C SER A 175 9.54 5.18 -18.82
N LEU A 176 8.99 6.12 -18.03
CA LEU A 176 9.72 6.84 -16.99
C LEU A 176 10.23 5.89 -15.90
N VAL A 177 9.37 5.02 -15.38
CA VAL A 177 9.75 4.02 -14.36
C VAL A 177 10.80 3.06 -14.90
N SER A 178 10.65 2.56 -16.13
CA SER A 178 11.60 1.63 -16.74
C SER A 178 12.97 2.26 -17.03
N SER A 179 13.01 3.57 -17.23
CA SER A 179 14.24 4.32 -17.46
C SER A 179 14.88 4.82 -16.18
N THR A 180 14.19 4.72 -15.03
CA THR A 180 14.70 5.19 -13.74
C THR A 180 15.42 4.06 -13.03
N PRO A 181 16.64 4.28 -12.48
CA PRO A 181 17.31 3.29 -11.64
C PRO A 181 16.41 2.82 -10.50
N ARG A 182 16.43 1.50 -10.27
CA ARG A 182 15.56 0.85 -9.27
C ARG A 182 15.72 1.45 -7.88
N GLU A 183 16.94 1.80 -7.52
CA GLU A 183 17.32 2.38 -6.22
C GLU A 183 16.61 3.71 -5.98
N LEU A 184 16.55 4.56 -7.00
CA LEU A 184 15.84 5.85 -6.92
C LEU A 184 14.31 5.65 -6.79
N LEU A 185 13.75 4.67 -7.52
CA LEU A 185 12.32 4.34 -7.40
C LEU A 185 11.97 3.86 -6.00
N LEU A 186 12.78 2.96 -5.44
CA LEU A 186 12.59 2.44 -4.08
C LEU A 186 12.72 3.56 -3.03
N ALA A 187 13.67 4.45 -3.20
CA ALA A 187 13.87 5.59 -2.31
C ALA A 187 12.68 6.57 -2.32
N LEU A 188 12.18 6.92 -3.51
CA LEU A 188 10.99 7.77 -3.64
C LEU A 188 9.74 7.10 -3.07
N ALA A 189 9.55 5.81 -3.34
CA ALA A 189 8.46 5.03 -2.77
C ALA A 189 8.56 4.95 -1.24
N GLY A 190 9.77 4.74 -0.71
CA GLY A 190 10.03 4.72 0.73
C GLY A 190 9.65 6.05 1.41
N LEU A 191 10.07 7.19 0.83
CA LEU A 191 9.68 8.52 1.33
C LEU A 191 8.16 8.72 1.33
N ALA A 192 7.48 8.26 0.27
CA ALA A 192 6.03 8.36 0.16
C ALA A 192 5.29 7.55 1.24
N LEU A 193 5.87 6.43 1.67
CA LEU A 193 5.26 5.51 2.63
C LEU A 193 5.65 5.76 4.08
N LEU A 194 6.58 6.67 4.39
CA LEU A 194 7.05 6.92 5.75
C LEU A 194 5.93 7.32 6.72
N ASP A 195 5.03 8.19 6.30
CA ASP A 195 3.89 8.60 7.15
C ASP A 195 2.95 7.42 7.45
N THR A 196 2.71 6.60 6.44
CA THR A 196 1.89 5.38 6.58
C THR A 196 2.54 4.40 7.54
N LEU A 197 3.85 4.19 7.42
CA LEU A 197 4.61 3.33 8.32
C LEU A 197 4.56 3.85 9.75
N ALA A 198 4.81 5.15 9.96
CA ALA A 198 4.75 5.78 11.29
C ALA A 198 3.36 5.62 11.92
N SER A 199 2.31 5.85 11.16
CA SER A 199 0.91 5.70 11.59
C SER A 199 0.58 4.25 11.94
N ALA A 200 1.00 3.29 11.12
CA ALA A 200 0.79 1.87 11.34
C ALA A 200 1.53 1.38 12.59
N LEU A 201 2.79 1.80 12.79
CA LEU A 201 3.58 1.49 13.97
C LEU A 201 2.94 2.07 15.24
N THR A 202 2.50 3.32 15.21
CA THR A 202 1.80 3.95 16.34
C THR A 202 0.56 3.15 16.72
N THR A 203 -0.24 2.76 15.75
CA THR A 203 -1.44 1.94 15.97
C THR A 203 -1.09 0.57 16.53
N ALA A 204 -0.08 -0.11 15.96
CA ALA A 204 0.36 -1.42 16.40
C ALA A 204 0.94 -1.42 17.83
N MET A 205 1.51 -0.28 18.26
CA MET A 205 2.08 -0.10 19.60
C MET A 205 1.07 0.48 20.62
N SER A 206 -0.16 0.78 20.24
CA SER A 206 -1.16 1.37 21.14
C SER A 206 -1.65 0.38 22.19
N ASP A 207 -1.79 -0.89 21.85
CA ASP A 207 -2.21 -1.96 22.77
C ASP A 207 -0.98 -2.65 23.38
N SER A 208 -0.81 -2.55 24.68
CA SER A 208 0.33 -3.13 25.41
C SER A 208 0.41 -4.66 25.30
N ALA A 209 -0.73 -5.35 25.19
CA ALA A 209 -0.79 -6.81 25.05
C ALA A 209 -0.38 -7.29 23.65
N LEU A 210 -0.54 -6.44 22.64
CA LEU A 210 -0.25 -6.78 21.24
C LEU A 210 1.10 -6.25 20.72
N LYS A 211 1.84 -5.46 21.52
CA LYS A 211 3.15 -4.89 21.12
C LYS A 211 4.14 -5.95 20.65
N LEU A 212 4.34 -7.00 21.45
CA LEU A 212 5.30 -8.04 21.11
C LEU A 212 4.88 -8.87 19.89
N PRO A 213 3.62 -9.33 19.77
CA PRO A 213 3.11 -9.92 18.54
C PRO A 213 3.28 -9.03 17.31
N ALA A 214 2.98 -7.73 17.41
CA ALA A 214 3.11 -6.79 16.31
C ALA A 214 4.57 -6.60 15.85
N LEU A 215 5.51 -6.45 16.80
CA LEU A 215 6.93 -6.36 16.49
C LEU A 215 7.47 -7.65 15.87
N ALA A 216 7.06 -8.82 16.38
CA ALA A 216 7.45 -10.11 15.82
C ALA A 216 6.92 -10.28 14.37
N THR A 217 5.67 -9.88 14.12
CA THR A 217 5.08 -9.87 12.77
C THR A 217 5.87 -8.96 11.83
N LEU A 218 6.20 -7.73 12.27
CA LEU A 218 6.98 -6.78 11.48
C LEU A 218 8.37 -7.35 11.15
N ALA A 219 9.09 -7.85 12.15
CA ALA A 219 10.43 -8.41 11.97
C ALA A 219 10.43 -9.61 11.01
N MET A 220 9.44 -10.51 11.16
CA MET A 220 9.30 -11.65 10.27
C MET A 220 8.92 -11.24 8.85
N THR A 221 8.05 -10.23 8.67
CA THR A 221 7.72 -9.69 7.34
C THR A 221 8.97 -9.08 6.69
N ALA A 222 9.73 -8.28 7.44
CA ALA A 222 10.96 -7.62 6.97
C ALA A 222 12.07 -8.62 6.63
N SER A 223 12.07 -9.83 7.21
CA SER A 223 13.07 -10.86 6.89
C SER A 223 12.98 -11.39 5.46
N GLY A 224 11.83 -11.21 4.78
CA GLY A 224 11.62 -11.68 3.41
C GLY A 224 11.57 -13.21 3.26
N ILE A 225 11.43 -13.97 4.36
CA ILE A 225 11.40 -15.44 4.34
C ILE A 225 10.25 -15.94 3.46
N THR A 226 10.54 -16.89 2.57
CA THR A 226 9.53 -17.59 1.78
C THR A 226 9.54 -19.06 2.15
N LEU A 227 8.40 -19.64 2.51
CA LEU A 227 8.25 -21.05 2.84
C LEU A 227 7.14 -21.66 1.97
N GLY A 228 7.45 -22.79 1.33
CA GLY A 228 6.47 -23.48 0.46
C GLY A 228 5.97 -22.65 -0.71
N GLY A 229 6.77 -21.69 -1.22
CA GLY A 229 6.35 -20.76 -2.29
C GLY A 229 5.48 -19.60 -1.82
N VAL A 230 5.20 -19.50 -0.51
CA VAL A 230 4.37 -18.45 0.10
C VAL A 230 5.27 -17.39 0.73
N GLY A 231 4.97 -16.11 0.45
CA GLY A 231 5.78 -14.97 0.92
C GLY A 231 5.67 -14.69 2.43
N ALA A 232 6.67 -13.95 2.95
CA ALA A 232 6.85 -13.64 4.36
C ALA A 232 5.60 -13.03 5.04
N ALA A 233 4.84 -12.20 4.36
CA ALA A 233 3.67 -11.51 4.94
C ALA A 233 2.60 -12.48 5.47
N PHE A 234 2.37 -13.60 4.77
CA PHE A 234 1.41 -14.61 5.21
C PHE A 234 1.89 -15.33 6.48
N TRP A 235 3.14 -15.79 6.47
CA TRP A 235 3.73 -16.50 7.60
C TRP A 235 3.88 -15.61 8.84
N ALA A 236 4.25 -14.34 8.62
CA ALA A 236 4.35 -13.34 9.66
C ALA A 236 2.98 -13.06 10.31
N LEU A 237 1.90 -12.98 9.51
CA LEU A 237 0.54 -12.82 10.02
C LEU A 237 0.14 -14.01 10.90
N LEU A 238 0.37 -15.25 10.43
CA LEU A 238 0.04 -16.46 11.19
C LEU A 238 0.86 -16.54 12.48
N PHE A 239 2.15 -16.25 12.41
CA PHE A 239 3.05 -16.25 13.57
C PHE A 239 2.63 -15.19 14.59
N GLY A 240 2.37 -13.95 14.15
CA GLY A 240 1.92 -12.88 15.01
C GLY A 240 0.59 -13.17 15.69
N LEU A 241 -0.35 -13.76 14.94
CA LEU A 241 -1.64 -14.19 15.51
C LEU A 241 -1.47 -15.31 16.54
N ALA A 242 -0.66 -16.32 16.24
CA ALA A 242 -0.36 -17.39 17.18
C ALA A 242 0.29 -16.85 18.46
N LEU A 243 1.25 -15.93 18.32
CA LEU A 243 1.90 -15.28 19.45
C LEU A 243 0.92 -14.43 20.28
N ALA A 244 0.02 -13.69 19.61
CA ALA A 244 -1.04 -12.92 20.27
C ALA A 244 -1.99 -13.81 21.07
N LEU A 245 -2.34 -14.97 20.55
CA LEU A 245 -3.20 -15.94 21.26
C LEU A 245 -2.50 -16.56 22.47
N VAL A 246 -1.22 -16.90 22.33
CA VAL A 246 -0.43 -17.49 23.44
C VAL A 246 -0.17 -16.49 24.56
N LEU A 247 0.08 -15.23 24.21
CA LEU A 247 0.43 -14.18 25.18
C LEU A 247 -0.78 -13.45 25.76
N ARG A 248 -1.98 -13.72 25.32
CA ARG A 248 -3.20 -13.14 25.92
C ARG A 248 -3.27 -13.45 27.40
N PRO A 249 -3.43 -12.44 28.28
CA PRO A 249 -3.66 -12.67 29.72
C PRO A 249 -4.96 -13.46 29.89
N ARG A 250 -4.93 -14.52 30.73
CA ARG A 250 -6.07 -15.41 31.00
C ARG A 250 -7.34 -14.69 31.52
N HIS A 251 -7.24 -13.45 32.00
CA HIS A 251 -8.39 -12.67 32.48
C HIS A 251 -9.29 -12.16 31.32
N ALA A 252 -8.77 -11.91 30.13
CA ALA A 252 -9.59 -11.45 29.01
C ALA A 252 -10.44 -12.58 28.34
N GLN A 253 -10.11 -13.82 28.60
CA GLN A 253 -10.90 -14.96 28.11
C GLN A 253 -12.20 -15.17 28.90
N ARG A 254 -12.28 -14.75 30.15
CA ARG A 254 -13.49 -14.92 30.98
C ARG A 254 -14.58 -13.88 30.69
N GLU A 255 -14.23 -12.72 30.16
CA GLU A 255 -15.21 -11.68 29.76
C GLU A 255 -15.81 -11.92 28.37
N ALA A 256 -15.17 -12.73 27.53
CA ALA A 256 -15.68 -13.06 26.21
C ALA A 256 -16.62 -14.30 26.23
N ASP A 257 -16.57 -15.10 27.30
CA ASP A 257 -17.38 -16.29 27.51
C ASP A 257 -18.57 -16.06 28.49
N SER A 258 -18.73 -14.83 29.01
CA SER A 258 -19.85 -14.36 29.83
C SER A 258 -20.76 -13.43 29.03
#